data_f1a8a61422344c5d55a5f9278767f5f6
#
_entry.id   f1a8a61422344c5d55a5f9278767f5f6
#
_cell.length_a   1.000
_cell.length_b   1.000
_cell.length_c   1.000
_cell.angle_alpha   90.00
_cell.angle_beta   90.00
_cell.angle_gamma   90.00
#
_symmetry.space_group_name_H-M   'P 1'
#
loop_
_entity.id
_entity.type
_entity.pdbx_description
1 polymer ?
#
loop_
_entity_poly.entity_id
_entity_poly.type
_entity_poly.pdbx_seq_one_letter_code
_entity_poly.pdbx_strand_id
1 'polypeptide(L)'
;MSTTALVRFKIESNRITNIEEIFEALPYVGSSIHYGSRITFDESGHIFLTVGDRFNYTTASRIVDVLAADPQRLDNHLGKTVRLNLDGSIPKDNPFV
;
A
#
# COMPACT_ATOMS: atom_id res chain seq x y z
N MET A 1 -5.50 -12.27 8.55
CA MET A 1 -4.62 -11.12 8.32
C MET A 1 -4.95 -10.47 6.99
N SER A 2 -4.73 -9.17 6.88
CA SER A 2 -5.13 -8.40 5.71
C SER A 2 -4.11 -7.32 5.39
N THR A 3 -4.27 -6.73 4.20
CA THR A 3 -3.43 -5.63 3.77
C THR A 3 -4.17 -4.76 2.75
N THR A 4 -3.53 -3.68 2.33
CA THR A 4 -3.99 -2.81 1.26
C THR A 4 -3.43 -3.30 -0.06
N ALA A 5 -4.28 -3.41 -1.06
CA ALA A 5 -3.86 -3.71 -2.42
C ALA A 5 -4.42 -2.66 -3.37
N LEU A 6 -3.69 -2.38 -4.43
CA LEU A 6 -4.11 -1.46 -5.48
C LEU A 6 -4.39 -2.25 -6.74
N VAL A 7 -5.58 -2.09 -7.30
CA VAL A 7 -5.97 -2.75 -8.53
C VAL A 7 -6.32 -1.71 -9.58
N ARG A 8 -6.14 -2.06 -10.84
CA ARG A 8 -6.66 -1.26 -11.95
C ARG A 8 -7.52 -2.15 -12.85
N PHE A 9 -8.46 -1.55 -13.51
CA PHE A 9 -9.36 -2.27 -14.39
C PHE A 9 -9.90 -1.34 -15.47
N LYS A 10 -10.57 -1.94 -16.45
CA LYS A 10 -11.30 -1.18 -17.49
C LYS A 10 -12.79 -1.34 -17.28
N ILE A 11 -13.54 -0.33 -17.68
CA ILE A 11 -14.99 -0.39 -17.72
C ILE A 11 -15.40 -0.40 -19.19
N GLU A 12 -16.03 -1.49 -19.63
CA GLU A 12 -16.51 -1.65 -21.01
C GLU A 12 -17.95 -2.14 -20.96
N SER A 13 -18.85 -1.44 -21.65
CA SER A 13 -20.27 -1.81 -21.72
C SER A 13 -20.88 -2.08 -20.34
N ASN A 14 -20.60 -1.23 -19.37
CA ASN A 14 -21.03 -1.35 -17.96
C ASN A 14 -20.47 -2.58 -17.26
N ARG A 15 -19.37 -3.14 -17.73
CA ARG A 15 -18.69 -4.27 -17.11
C ARG A 15 -17.28 -3.90 -16.72
N ILE A 16 -16.83 -4.43 -15.60
CA ILE A 16 -15.43 -4.33 -15.21
C ILE A 16 -14.66 -5.45 -15.90
N THR A 17 -13.62 -5.08 -16.64
CA THR A 17 -12.77 -6.03 -17.38
C THR A 17 -11.30 -5.75 -17.09
N ASN A 18 -10.45 -6.72 -17.40
CA ASN A 18 -8.98 -6.60 -17.28
C ASN A 18 -8.55 -6.14 -15.88
N ILE A 19 -9.04 -6.82 -14.87
CA ILE A 19 -8.67 -6.51 -13.46
C ILE A 19 -7.24 -6.97 -13.23
N GLU A 20 -6.38 -6.04 -12.81
CA GLU A 20 -4.98 -6.33 -12.48
C GLU A 20 -4.66 -5.81 -11.09
N GLU A 21 -4.05 -6.64 -10.26
CA GLU A 21 -3.47 -6.17 -9.02
C GLU A 21 -2.07 -5.64 -9.31
N ILE A 22 -1.85 -4.33 -9.13
CA ILE A 22 -0.59 -3.69 -9.50
C ILE A 22 0.29 -3.38 -8.30
N PHE A 23 -0.23 -3.47 -7.09
CA PHE A 23 0.55 -3.26 -5.87
C PHE A 23 -0.13 -3.94 -4.69
N GLU A 24 0.67 -4.50 -3.81
CA GLU A 24 0.22 -5.07 -2.54
C GLU A 24 1.16 -4.62 -1.44
N ALA A 25 0.62 -3.99 -0.41
CA ALA A 25 1.43 -3.53 0.72
C ALA A 25 1.82 -4.71 1.61
N LEU A 26 3.05 -4.72 2.06
CA LEU A 26 3.57 -5.78 2.93
C LEU A 26 4.12 -5.16 4.21
N PRO A 27 4.04 -5.85 5.34
CA PRO A 27 3.46 -7.18 5.54
C PRO A 27 1.94 -7.15 5.75
N TYR A 28 1.33 -8.31 5.73
CA TYR A 28 -0.04 -8.49 6.22
C TYR A 28 -0.02 -8.44 7.74
N VAL A 29 -1.03 -7.80 8.32
CA VAL A 29 -1.16 -7.73 9.78
C VAL A 29 -2.58 -8.05 10.21
N GLY A 30 -2.76 -8.37 11.48
CA GLY A 30 -4.04 -8.77 12.04
C GLY A 30 -4.93 -7.63 12.53
N SER A 31 -4.65 -6.40 12.13
CA SER A 31 -5.46 -5.24 12.52
C SER A 31 -6.56 -4.98 11.52
N SER A 32 -7.65 -4.37 11.97
CA SER A 32 -8.76 -3.96 11.10
C SER A 32 -8.84 -2.44 10.91
N ILE A 33 -7.86 -1.68 11.40
CA ILE A 33 -7.88 -0.22 11.39
C ILE A 33 -6.55 0.35 10.89
N HIS A 34 -6.54 1.64 10.60
CA HIS A 34 -5.36 2.41 10.19
C HIS A 34 -4.74 1.91 8.88
N TYR A 35 -5.58 1.68 7.88
CA TYR A 35 -5.13 1.22 6.56
C TYR A 35 -4.68 2.34 5.62
N GLY A 36 -5.16 3.57 5.82
CA GLY A 36 -4.92 4.67 4.89
C GLY A 36 -5.67 4.43 3.58
N SER A 37 -4.93 4.05 2.54
CA SER A 37 -5.49 3.63 1.25
C SER A 37 -6.09 4.76 0.41
N ARG A 38 -5.56 5.97 0.55
CA ARG A 38 -5.92 7.09 -0.32
C ARG A 38 -4.99 7.10 -1.53
N ILE A 39 -5.55 7.33 -2.71
CA ILE A 39 -4.76 7.45 -3.93
C ILE A 39 -4.89 8.83 -4.55
N THR A 40 -3.83 9.28 -5.19
CA THR A 40 -3.83 10.49 -6.02
C THR A 40 -2.84 10.31 -7.16
N PHE A 41 -2.96 11.15 -8.17
CA PHE A 41 -2.11 11.08 -9.37
C PHE A 41 -1.38 12.40 -9.54
N ASP A 42 -0.15 12.36 -10.06
CA ASP A 42 0.50 13.56 -10.52
C ASP A 42 0.32 13.72 -12.05
N GLU A 43 0.81 14.83 -12.58
CA GLU A 43 0.71 15.10 -14.02
C GLU A 43 1.71 14.30 -14.85
N SER A 44 2.68 13.66 -14.20
CA SER A 44 3.75 12.91 -14.87
C SER A 44 3.48 11.42 -15.00
N GLY A 45 2.27 10.98 -14.63
CA GLY A 45 1.90 9.57 -14.77
C GLY A 45 2.30 8.70 -13.61
N HIS A 46 2.30 9.24 -12.39
CA HIS A 46 2.60 8.47 -11.19
C HIS A 46 1.39 8.40 -10.27
N ILE A 47 1.32 7.32 -9.52
CA ILE A 47 0.30 7.08 -8.49
C ILE A 47 0.94 7.26 -7.14
N PHE A 48 0.29 8.00 -6.26
CA PHE A 48 0.66 8.10 -4.84
C PHE A 48 -0.42 7.39 -4.03
N LEU A 49 0.01 6.43 -3.22
CA LEU A 49 -0.86 5.63 -2.37
C LEU A 49 -0.40 5.76 -0.93
N THR A 50 -1.32 6.11 -0.03
CA THR A 50 -1.00 6.12 1.40
C THR A 50 -1.31 4.76 2.01
N VAL A 51 -0.40 4.28 2.85
CA VAL A 51 -0.55 3.02 3.56
C VAL A 51 -0.36 3.29 5.05
N GLY A 52 -1.36 2.98 5.84
CA GLY A 52 -1.33 3.21 7.28
C GLY A 52 -0.50 2.16 8.02
N ASP A 53 -0.20 2.45 9.29
CA ASP A 53 0.62 1.59 10.13
C ASP A 53 -0.18 0.53 10.89
N ARG A 54 -1.46 0.42 10.65
CA ARG A 54 -2.39 -0.55 11.24
C ARG A 54 -2.58 -0.40 12.75
N PHE A 55 -2.18 0.75 13.32
CA PHE A 55 -2.29 0.97 14.76
C PHE A 55 -1.49 -0.11 15.52
N ASN A 56 -0.23 -0.23 15.20
CA ASN A 56 0.59 -1.38 15.53
C ASN A 56 1.02 -1.52 17.00
N TYR A 57 0.69 -0.57 17.85
CA TYR A 57 1.09 -0.58 19.26
C TYR A 57 0.00 -1.10 20.19
N THR A 58 -1.02 -1.71 19.66
CA THR A 58 -2.24 -2.02 20.42
C THR A 58 -2.10 -3.16 21.39
N THR A 59 -1.19 -4.10 21.16
CA THR A 59 -1.09 -5.26 22.04
C THR A 59 0.37 -5.66 22.24
N ALA A 60 0.77 -5.78 23.50
CA ALA A 60 2.11 -6.23 23.86
C ALA A 60 2.37 -7.69 23.46
N SER A 61 1.32 -8.50 23.36
CA SER A 61 1.44 -9.90 22.99
C SER A 61 1.79 -10.08 21.50
N ARG A 62 1.80 -9.00 20.72
CA ARG A 62 2.04 -9.05 19.29
C ARG A 62 3.28 -8.26 18.91
N ILE A 63 4.35 -8.49 19.64
CA ILE A 63 5.59 -7.76 19.45
C ILE A 63 6.12 -7.89 18.01
N VAL A 64 5.99 -9.07 17.41
CA VAL A 64 6.44 -9.30 16.05
C VAL A 64 5.67 -8.43 15.07
N ASP A 65 4.35 -8.36 15.22
CA ASP A 65 3.51 -7.51 14.38
C ASP A 65 3.85 -6.02 14.60
N VAL A 66 4.04 -5.62 15.85
CA VAL A 66 4.42 -4.24 16.18
C VAL A 66 5.74 -3.86 15.51
N LEU A 67 6.74 -4.71 15.61
CA LEU A 67 8.04 -4.43 14.99
C LEU A 67 7.94 -4.42 13.46
N ALA A 68 7.17 -5.34 12.88
CA ALA A 68 7.01 -5.42 11.44
C ALA A 68 6.24 -4.21 10.88
N ALA A 69 5.34 -3.63 11.68
CA ALA A 69 4.48 -2.54 11.25
C ALA A 69 5.00 -1.16 11.63
N ASP A 70 6.22 -1.05 12.15
CA ASP A 70 6.80 0.23 12.55
C ASP A 70 6.91 1.16 11.32
N PRO A 71 6.26 2.34 11.35
CA PRO A 71 6.31 3.26 10.21
C PRO A 71 7.69 3.85 9.95
N GLN A 72 8.61 3.76 10.89
CA GLN A 72 9.99 4.21 10.69
C GLN A 72 10.87 3.19 9.97
N ARG A 73 10.40 1.97 9.81
CA ARG A 73 11.14 0.96 9.04
C ARG A 73 11.07 1.28 7.55
N LEU A 74 12.19 1.10 6.87
CA LEU A 74 12.28 1.33 5.42
C LEU A 74 12.14 0.04 4.60
N ASP A 75 11.93 -1.09 5.25
CA ASP A 75 11.85 -2.40 4.61
C ASP A 75 10.43 -2.96 4.55
N ASN A 76 9.43 -2.12 4.80
CA ASN A 76 8.02 -2.49 4.62
C ASN A 76 7.23 -1.30 4.11
N HIS A 77 5.95 -1.50 3.80
CA HIS A 77 5.09 -0.48 3.23
C HIS A 77 4.19 0.23 4.26
N LEU A 78 4.23 -0.16 5.52
CA LEU A 78 3.32 0.37 6.53
C LEU A 78 3.76 1.76 6.99
N GLY A 79 2.78 2.65 7.18
CA GLY A 79 3.03 4.03 7.56
C GLY A 79 3.77 4.82 6.49
N LYS A 80 3.51 4.54 5.22
CA LYS A 80 4.25 5.11 4.09
C LYS A 80 3.33 5.76 3.08
N THR A 81 3.89 6.64 2.29
CA THR A 81 3.32 7.05 1.02
C THR A 81 4.14 6.39 -0.09
N VAL A 82 3.47 5.61 -0.91
CA VAL A 82 4.11 4.84 -1.98
C VAL A 82 3.90 5.56 -3.31
N ARG A 83 4.98 5.72 -4.08
CA ARG A 83 4.92 6.31 -5.42
C ARG A 83 5.17 5.22 -6.44
N LEU A 84 4.26 5.06 -7.37
CA LEU A 84 4.29 3.98 -8.36
C LEU A 84 4.10 4.54 -9.77
N ASN A 85 4.64 3.85 -10.77
CA ASN A 85 4.20 4.04 -12.15
C ASN A 85 2.77 3.51 -12.32
N LEU A 86 2.12 3.87 -13.43
CA LEU A 86 0.72 3.46 -13.66
C LEU A 86 0.54 1.95 -13.77
N ASP A 87 1.59 1.21 -14.07
CA ASP A 87 1.55 -0.24 -14.13
C ASP A 87 1.92 -0.92 -12.81
N GLY A 88 2.15 -0.14 -11.76
CA GLY A 88 2.53 -0.66 -10.45
C GLY A 88 4.03 -0.85 -10.25
N SER A 89 4.85 -0.65 -11.27
CA SER A 89 6.28 -0.75 -11.14
C SER A 89 6.86 0.42 -10.33
N ILE A 90 8.06 0.25 -9.82
CA ILE A 90 8.71 1.24 -8.97
C ILE A 90 9.47 2.24 -9.85
N PRO A 91 9.17 3.55 -9.75
CA PRO A 91 9.95 4.56 -10.45
C PRO A 91 11.41 4.53 -10.01
N LYS A 92 12.31 4.64 -10.98
CA LYS A 92 13.76 4.54 -10.71
C LYS A 92 14.29 5.69 -9.86
N ASP A 93 13.59 6.82 -9.87
CA ASP A 93 14.00 8.01 -9.15
C ASP A 93 13.35 8.13 -7.77
N ASN A 94 12.71 7.07 -7.27
CA ASN A 94 12.23 7.06 -5.89
C ASN A 94 13.41 7.12 -4.91
N PRO A 95 13.26 7.87 -3.80
CA PRO A 95 14.36 7.99 -2.82
C PRO A 95 14.64 6.69 -2.06
N PHE A 96 13.63 5.86 -1.86
CA PHE A 96 13.77 4.57 -1.17
C PHE A 96 13.17 3.49 -2.07
N VAL A 97 14.02 2.62 -2.54
CA VAL A 97 13.63 1.60 -3.53
C VAL A 97 13.73 0.20 -2.93
#